data_e37e616563f4f6005de87f5bd91dad2b
#
_entry.id   e37e616563f4f6005de87f5bd91dad2b
#
_cell.length_a   1.000
_cell.length_b   1.000
_cell.length_c   1.000
_cell.angle_alpha   90.00
_cell.angle_beta   90.00
_cell.angle_gamma   90.00
#
_symmetry.space_group_name_H-M   'P 1'
#
loop_
_entity.id
_entity.type
_entity.pdbx_description
1 polymer ?
#
loop_
_entity_poly.entity_id
_entity_poly.type
_entity_poly.pdbx_seq_one_letter_code
_entity_poly.pdbx_strand_id
1 'polypeptide(L)'
;MKQFSTLCLLLVFVPKLFSQTPITLSDSASISLMTVVPGEFVYSTFGHSAIRVKDPVTRFDRCYNYGTFEFEQPNFLLKFCRGKLLYNLDVESYRSFEYGNLQDRRPMQEQVFNMDQAQKQRLFDLLQENYKEENRYYKYDFFYDNCATRIRDIVQETYFHQLQLDSSMMPADVTMRQLLQPYLDEKPWLDYGIDLVLGLPADRRASLANYMFLPEYMHNVFSRAKTGEGKLLVKSERNIPQTPMKKEPFKPSPLDRPFLVMCFVALIGLLSMANPRTERVFYSLFWFVLGLAGLVIALLLF
;
A
#
# COMPACT_ATOMS: atom_id res chain seq x y z
N MET A 1 7.28 -71.48 -34.84
CA MET A 1 7.39 -70.01 -34.87
C MET A 1 6.10 -69.44 -34.26
N LYS A 2 6.17 -68.95 -33.00
CA LYS A 2 5.03 -68.38 -32.32
C LYS A 2 5.16 -66.84 -32.40
N GLN A 3 4.20 -66.17 -33.07
CA GLN A 3 4.11 -64.72 -33.15
C GLN A 3 3.49 -64.21 -31.84
N PHE A 4 4.23 -63.41 -31.11
CA PHE A 4 3.73 -62.62 -29.97
C PHE A 4 3.21 -61.29 -30.54
N SER A 5 1.89 -61.10 -30.50
CA SER A 5 1.25 -59.79 -30.75
C SER A 5 1.31 -58.95 -29.50
N THR A 6 2.13 -57.93 -29.50
CA THR A 6 2.20 -56.94 -28.43
C THR A 6 1.10 -55.90 -28.64
N LEU A 7 0.05 -55.97 -27.83
CA LEU A 7 -1.03 -54.99 -27.81
C LEU A 7 -0.55 -53.78 -26.97
N CYS A 8 -0.18 -52.68 -27.65
CA CYS A 8 0.11 -51.38 -27.00
C CYS A 8 -1.20 -50.71 -26.57
N LEU A 9 -1.48 -50.73 -25.27
CA LEU A 9 -2.59 -49.98 -24.67
C LEU A 9 -2.18 -48.49 -24.56
N LEU A 10 -2.65 -47.64 -25.49
CA LEU A 10 -2.52 -46.19 -25.42
C LEU A 10 -3.46 -45.66 -24.33
N LEU A 11 -2.91 -45.39 -23.13
CA LEU A 11 -3.59 -44.62 -22.10
C LEU A 11 -3.70 -43.16 -22.53
N VAL A 12 -4.85 -42.76 -23.04
CA VAL A 12 -5.18 -41.37 -23.31
C VAL A 12 -5.41 -40.67 -21.98
N PHE A 13 -4.39 -39.93 -21.55
CA PHE A 13 -4.48 -39.03 -20.38
C PHE A 13 -5.31 -37.81 -20.79
N VAL A 14 -6.62 -37.83 -20.50
CA VAL A 14 -7.47 -36.65 -20.66
C VAL A 14 -7.25 -35.78 -19.44
N PRO A 15 -6.60 -34.61 -19.57
CA PRO A 15 -6.49 -33.69 -18.46
C PRO A 15 -7.91 -33.25 -18.11
N LYS A 16 -8.37 -33.54 -16.87
CA LYS A 16 -9.57 -32.94 -16.32
C LYS A 16 -9.29 -31.44 -16.20
N LEU A 17 -9.73 -30.66 -17.18
CA LEU A 17 -9.91 -29.23 -17.04
C LEU A 17 -10.95 -29.03 -15.92
N PHE A 18 -10.49 -28.80 -14.69
CA PHE A 18 -11.33 -28.26 -13.65
C PHE A 18 -11.70 -26.84 -14.05
N SER A 19 -12.74 -26.69 -14.84
CA SER A 19 -13.43 -25.41 -14.99
C SER A 19 -14.02 -25.09 -13.62
N GLN A 20 -13.39 -24.20 -12.87
CA GLN A 20 -14.01 -23.63 -11.68
C GLN A 20 -15.24 -22.87 -12.15
N THR A 21 -16.40 -23.33 -11.73
CA THR A 21 -17.66 -22.58 -11.96
C THR A 21 -17.47 -21.18 -11.40
N PRO A 22 -17.70 -20.11 -12.18
CA PRO A 22 -17.57 -18.77 -11.68
C PRO A 22 -18.49 -18.58 -10.48
N ILE A 23 -17.95 -18.03 -9.39
CA ILE A 23 -18.71 -17.73 -8.18
C ILE A 23 -19.63 -16.56 -8.52
N THR A 24 -20.93 -16.77 -8.42
CA THR A 24 -21.94 -15.73 -8.61
C THR A 24 -22.37 -15.17 -7.26
N LEU A 25 -22.26 -13.85 -7.11
CA LEU A 25 -22.72 -13.16 -5.90
C LEU A 25 -24.24 -13.11 -5.86
N SER A 26 -24.83 -13.31 -4.66
CA SER A 26 -26.27 -13.13 -4.45
C SER A 26 -26.66 -11.63 -4.47
N ASP A 27 -27.96 -11.36 -4.62
CA ASP A 27 -28.48 -9.98 -4.55
C ASP A 27 -28.22 -9.32 -3.20
N SER A 28 -28.12 -10.13 -2.13
CA SER A 28 -27.80 -9.68 -0.77
C SER A 28 -26.31 -9.38 -0.55
N ALA A 29 -25.47 -9.64 -1.53
CA ALA A 29 -24.04 -9.34 -1.44
C ALA A 29 -23.79 -7.83 -1.34
N SER A 30 -22.72 -7.47 -0.64
CA SER A 30 -22.23 -6.11 -0.52
C SER A 30 -20.74 -6.07 -0.76
N ILE A 31 -20.27 -4.98 -1.38
CA ILE A 31 -18.85 -4.71 -1.55
C ILE A 31 -18.55 -3.37 -0.87
N SER A 32 -17.45 -3.32 -0.15
CA SER A 32 -17.06 -2.14 0.61
C SER A 32 -15.56 -1.87 0.54
N LEU A 33 -15.21 -0.59 0.62
CA LEU A 33 -13.85 -0.14 0.90
C LEU A 33 -13.60 -0.25 2.41
N MET A 34 -12.54 -0.92 2.77
CA MET A 34 -11.98 -0.91 4.12
C MET A 34 -10.80 0.05 4.14
N THR A 35 -10.86 1.07 5.00
CA THR A 35 -9.75 2.01 5.22
C THR A 35 -9.25 1.83 6.63
N VAL A 36 -7.98 1.44 6.75
CA VAL A 36 -7.29 1.26 8.03
C VAL A 36 -6.48 2.50 8.33
N VAL A 37 -6.71 3.07 9.51
CA VAL A 37 -6.04 4.29 9.98
C VAL A 37 -4.51 4.07 10.09
N PRO A 38 -3.69 5.12 9.90
CA PRO A 38 -2.25 5.07 10.15
C PRO A 38 -1.87 4.46 11.48
N GLY A 39 -0.78 3.69 11.48
CA GLY A 39 -0.23 3.04 12.67
C GLY A 39 1.15 3.61 13.07
N GLU A 40 1.70 3.04 14.13
CA GLU A 40 2.99 3.49 14.69
C GLU A 40 4.20 2.96 13.90
N PHE A 41 4.09 1.75 13.35
CA PHE A 41 5.17 1.13 12.60
C PHE A 41 5.39 1.81 11.25
N VAL A 42 6.63 1.78 10.76
CA VAL A 42 7.02 2.41 9.49
C VAL A 42 6.15 1.94 8.32
N TYR A 43 5.89 0.62 8.22
CA TYR A 43 5.07 0.05 7.16
C TYR A 43 3.58 0.45 7.24
N SER A 44 3.11 0.90 8.39
CA SER A 44 1.72 1.29 8.62
C SER A 44 1.51 2.80 8.71
N THR A 45 2.58 3.59 8.54
CA THR A 45 2.55 5.05 8.70
C THR A 45 1.50 5.75 7.85
N PHE A 46 1.22 5.24 6.66
CA PHE A 46 0.30 5.86 5.70
C PHE A 46 -1.08 5.21 5.65
N GLY A 47 -1.39 4.35 6.61
CA GLY A 47 -2.65 3.61 6.59
C GLY A 47 -2.64 2.42 5.63
N HIS A 48 -3.82 1.86 5.35
CA HIS A 48 -4.01 0.76 4.41
C HIS A 48 -5.42 0.76 3.83
N SER A 49 -5.58 0.18 2.65
CA SER A 49 -6.89 -0.01 2.01
C SER A 49 -7.06 -1.43 1.52
N ALA A 50 -8.29 -1.97 1.67
CA ALA A 50 -8.69 -3.26 1.14
C ALA A 50 -10.12 -3.21 0.61
N ILE A 51 -10.48 -4.12 -0.29
CA ILE A 51 -11.88 -4.34 -0.71
C ILE A 51 -12.43 -5.53 0.05
N ARG A 52 -13.55 -5.33 0.75
CA ARG A 52 -14.31 -6.41 1.36
C ARG A 52 -15.46 -6.81 0.45
N VAL A 53 -15.58 -8.10 0.17
CA VAL A 53 -16.73 -8.72 -0.49
C VAL A 53 -17.44 -9.59 0.53
N LYS A 54 -18.71 -9.29 0.80
CA LYS A 54 -19.54 -10.03 1.75
C LYS A 54 -20.81 -10.52 1.05
N ASP A 55 -21.03 -11.81 1.07
CA ASP A 55 -22.26 -12.45 0.63
C ASP A 55 -22.82 -13.33 1.76
N PRO A 56 -23.89 -12.90 2.43
CA PRO A 56 -24.48 -13.65 3.55
C PRO A 56 -25.14 -14.96 3.13
N VAL A 57 -25.58 -15.10 1.87
CA VAL A 57 -26.22 -16.30 1.36
C VAL A 57 -25.22 -17.43 1.20
N THR A 58 -24.06 -17.13 0.61
CA THR A 58 -23.00 -18.12 0.42
C THR A 58 -22.04 -18.21 1.60
N ARG A 59 -22.21 -17.36 2.61
CA ARG A 59 -21.31 -17.18 3.76
C ARG A 59 -19.89 -16.76 3.33
N PHE A 60 -19.79 -16.09 2.20
CA PHE A 60 -18.54 -15.52 1.72
C PHE A 60 -18.30 -14.16 2.39
N ASP A 61 -17.16 -13.98 3.05
CA ASP A 61 -16.77 -12.71 3.68
C ASP A 61 -15.24 -12.62 3.65
N ARG A 62 -14.71 -11.94 2.62
CA ARG A 62 -13.29 -11.87 2.31
C ARG A 62 -12.83 -10.44 2.09
N CYS A 63 -11.58 -10.17 2.48
CA CYS A 63 -10.86 -8.95 2.17
C CYS A 63 -9.80 -9.22 1.10
N TYR A 64 -9.78 -8.38 0.08
CA TYR A 64 -8.80 -8.35 -1.00
C TYR A 64 -7.79 -7.26 -0.71
N ASN A 65 -6.57 -7.66 -0.36
CA ASN A 65 -5.49 -6.80 0.11
C ASN A 65 -4.43 -6.66 -0.97
N TYR A 66 -4.38 -5.50 -1.63
CA TYR A 66 -3.25 -5.14 -2.48
C TYR A 66 -2.09 -4.61 -1.62
N GLY A 67 -0.86 -4.83 -2.06
CA GLY A 67 0.33 -4.32 -1.37
C GLY A 67 0.81 -5.22 -0.23
N THR A 68 0.42 -6.48 -0.22
CA THR A 68 0.98 -7.50 0.66
C THR A 68 2.28 -8.05 0.09
N PHE A 69 3.16 -8.54 0.94
CA PHE A 69 4.42 -9.16 0.56
C PHE A 69 4.81 -10.26 1.55
N GLU A 70 5.61 -11.20 1.07
CA GLU A 70 6.09 -12.32 1.87
C GLU A 70 7.48 -11.99 2.43
N PHE A 71 7.65 -12.01 3.75
CA PHE A 71 8.93 -11.78 4.41
C PHE A 71 9.94 -12.92 4.17
N GLU A 72 9.45 -14.14 3.91
CA GLU A 72 10.26 -15.34 3.74
C GLU A 72 10.92 -15.46 2.35
N GLN A 73 10.74 -14.47 1.48
CA GLN A 73 11.38 -14.47 0.17
C GLN A 73 12.91 -14.43 0.29
N PRO A 74 13.64 -15.22 -0.51
CA PRO A 74 15.11 -15.16 -0.53
C PRO A 74 15.59 -13.74 -0.83
N ASN A 75 16.56 -13.26 -0.05
CA ASN A 75 17.12 -11.91 -0.16
C ASN A 75 16.11 -10.78 0.00
N PHE A 76 15.09 -10.98 0.85
CA PHE A 76 13.99 -10.01 1.08
C PHE A 76 14.51 -8.57 1.25
N LEU A 77 15.41 -8.34 2.23
CA LEU A 77 15.91 -7.01 2.53
C LEU A 77 16.61 -6.37 1.32
N LEU A 78 17.43 -7.14 0.59
CA LEU A 78 18.12 -6.65 -0.60
C LEU A 78 17.13 -6.30 -1.72
N LYS A 79 16.12 -7.16 -1.97
CA LYS A 79 15.05 -6.89 -2.94
C LYS A 79 14.23 -5.67 -2.56
N PHE A 80 13.88 -5.54 -1.27
CA PHE A 80 13.15 -4.38 -0.75
C PHE A 80 13.91 -3.09 -0.97
N CYS A 81 15.17 -3.03 -0.52
CA CYS A 81 16.03 -1.84 -0.69
C CYS A 81 16.28 -1.49 -2.16
N ARG A 82 16.29 -2.48 -3.06
CA ARG A 82 16.46 -2.27 -4.51
C ARG A 82 15.15 -1.98 -5.24
N GLY A 83 14.02 -1.89 -4.57
CA GLY A 83 12.71 -1.73 -5.21
C GLY A 83 12.33 -2.90 -6.14
N LYS A 84 12.92 -4.09 -5.92
CA LYS A 84 12.68 -5.31 -6.73
C LYS A 84 11.79 -6.33 -6.02
N LEU A 85 11.30 -5.99 -4.83
CA LEU A 85 10.36 -6.85 -4.12
C LEU A 85 9.04 -6.91 -4.90
N LEU A 86 8.56 -8.11 -5.17
CA LEU A 86 7.23 -8.30 -5.70
C LEU A 86 6.22 -8.26 -4.56
N TYR A 87 5.23 -7.41 -4.72
CA TYR A 87 4.04 -7.37 -3.87
C TYR A 87 2.93 -8.15 -4.55
N ASN A 88 1.93 -8.53 -3.80
CA ASN A 88 0.82 -9.30 -4.35
C ASN A 88 -0.54 -8.81 -3.85
N LEU A 89 -1.59 -9.28 -4.52
CA LEU A 89 -2.94 -9.27 -4.01
C LEU A 89 -3.13 -10.52 -3.15
N ASP A 90 -3.37 -10.34 -1.85
CA ASP A 90 -3.74 -11.40 -0.92
C ASP A 90 -5.23 -11.38 -0.62
N VAL A 91 -5.79 -12.56 -0.29
CA VAL A 91 -7.22 -12.71 0.02
C VAL A 91 -7.40 -13.48 1.32
N GLU A 92 -7.84 -12.78 2.35
CA GLU A 92 -8.06 -13.35 3.67
C GLU A 92 -9.52 -13.24 4.13
N SER A 93 -9.88 -13.94 5.20
CA SER A 93 -11.19 -13.74 5.81
C SER A 93 -11.31 -12.36 6.44
N TYR A 94 -12.50 -11.73 6.37
CA TYR A 94 -12.72 -10.46 7.08
C TYR A 94 -12.36 -10.56 8.56
N ARG A 95 -12.63 -11.71 9.18
CA ARG A 95 -12.31 -11.94 10.60
C ARG A 95 -10.80 -11.90 10.85
N SER A 96 -9.98 -12.47 9.96
CA SER A 96 -8.52 -12.41 10.05
C SER A 96 -8.02 -10.97 9.87
N PHE A 97 -8.52 -10.28 8.84
CA PHE A 97 -8.22 -8.88 8.57
C PHE A 97 -8.55 -7.97 9.76
N GLU A 98 -9.75 -8.12 10.32
CA GLU A 98 -10.18 -7.35 11.48
C GLU A 98 -9.31 -7.67 12.71
N TYR A 99 -9.03 -8.94 12.97
CA TYR A 99 -8.20 -9.37 14.09
C TYR A 99 -6.77 -8.83 14.01
N GLY A 100 -6.12 -8.88 12.84
CA GLY A 100 -4.78 -8.34 12.63
C GLY A 100 -4.72 -6.84 12.92
N ASN A 101 -5.66 -6.07 12.38
CA ASN A 101 -5.72 -4.63 12.65
C ASN A 101 -6.10 -4.32 14.12
N LEU A 102 -6.90 -5.18 14.76
CA LEU A 102 -7.22 -5.06 16.19
C LEU A 102 -5.98 -5.26 17.07
N GLN A 103 -5.13 -6.23 16.74
CA GLN A 103 -3.85 -6.45 17.43
C GLN A 103 -2.92 -5.23 17.32
N ASP A 104 -2.87 -4.61 16.15
CA ASP A 104 -2.11 -3.40 15.88
C ASP A 104 -2.80 -2.13 16.44
N ARG A 105 -3.97 -2.27 17.08
CA ARG A 105 -4.80 -1.18 17.62
C ARG A 105 -5.10 -0.09 16.59
N ARG A 106 -5.32 -0.49 15.35
CA ARG A 106 -5.61 0.41 14.24
C ARG A 106 -7.10 0.46 13.96
N PRO A 107 -7.79 1.60 14.21
CA PRO A 107 -9.18 1.80 13.82
C PRO A 107 -9.37 1.59 12.31
N MET A 108 -10.58 1.17 11.95
CA MET A 108 -10.95 0.98 10.55
C MET A 108 -12.25 1.72 10.24
N GLN A 109 -12.40 2.09 8.98
CA GLN A 109 -13.62 2.65 8.42
C GLN A 109 -14.08 1.77 7.27
N GLU A 110 -15.37 1.52 7.18
CA GLU A 110 -15.98 0.76 6.10
C GLU A 110 -16.96 1.63 5.34
N GLN A 111 -16.73 1.79 4.03
CA GLN A 111 -17.62 2.47 3.09
C GLN A 111 -18.28 1.42 2.20
N VAL A 112 -19.57 1.14 2.41
CA VAL A 112 -20.33 0.22 1.57
C VAL A 112 -20.70 0.91 0.27
N PHE A 113 -20.31 0.34 -0.87
CA PHE A 113 -20.60 0.90 -2.18
C PHE A 113 -22.07 0.73 -2.58
N ASN A 114 -22.59 1.74 -3.27
CA ASN A 114 -23.93 1.77 -3.81
C ASN A 114 -23.93 1.15 -5.22
N MET A 115 -23.87 -0.16 -5.28
CA MET A 115 -23.76 -0.94 -6.51
C MET A 115 -25.02 -1.74 -6.78
N ASP A 116 -25.44 -1.81 -8.02
CA ASP A 116 -26.40 -2.80 -8.50
C ASP A 116 -25.75 -4.20 -8.59
N GLN A 117 -26.54 -5.23 -8.92
CA GLN A 117 -26.04 -6.61 -8.96
C GLN A 117 -24.99 -6.82 -10.05
N ALA A 118 -25.15 -6.18 -11.21
CA ALA A 118 -24.21 -6.29 -12.32
C ALA A 118 -22.86 -5.64 -11.97
N GLN A 119 -22.89 -4.48 -11.33
CA GLN A 119 -21.69 -3.78 -10.85
C GLN A 119 -20.95 -4.57 -9.76
N LYS A 120 -21.70 -5.16 -8.80
CA LYS A 120 -21.10 -6.03 -7.77
C LYS A 120 -20.41 -7.23 -8.38
N GLN A 121 -21.08 -7.94 -9.31
CA GLN A 121 -20.49 -9.09 -9.98
C GLN A 121 -19.27 -8.69 -10.80
N ARG A 122 -19.34 -7.58 -11.56
CA ARG A 122 -18.22 -7.08 -12.35
C ARG A 122 -16.98 -6.78 -11.48
N LEU A 123 -17.16 -6.05 -10.36
CA LEU A 123 -16.03 -5.76 -9.47
C LEU A 123 -15.46 -7.05 -8.88
N PHE A 124 -16.32 -7.98 -8.49
CA PHE A 124 -15.88 -9.26 -7.98
C PHE A 124 -15.11 -10.08 -9.02
N ASP A 125 -15.59 -10.12 -10.26
CA ASP A 125 -14.90 -10.82 -11.35
C ASP A 125 -13.52 -10.21 -11.65
N LEU A 126 -13.40 -8.87 -11.63
CA LEU A 126 -12.12 -8.18 -11.75
C LEU A 126 -11.16 -8.51 -10.60
N LEU A 127 -11.67 -8.60 -9.36
CA LEU A 127 -10.86 -9.02 -8.20
C LEU A 127 -10.40 -10.47 -8.34
N GLN A 128 -11.27 -11.38 -8.82
CA GLN A 128 -10.91 -12.78 -9.07
C GLN A 128 -9.86 -12.90 -10.18
N GLU A 129 -10.00 -12.10 -11.25
CA GLU A 129 -9.02 -12.06 -12.33
C GLU A 129 -7.65 -11.59 -11.81
N ASN A 130 -7.63 -10.53 -11.00
CA ASN A 130 -6.39 -10.01 -10.41
C ASN A 130 -5.77 -10.98 -9.38
N TYR A 131 -6.57 -11.87 -8.78
CA TYR A 131 -6.09 -12.83 -7.79
C TYR A 131 -5.49 -14.09 -8.43
N LYS A 132 -5.65 -14.31 -9.74
CA LYS A 132 -5.00 -15.43 -10.42
C LYS A 132 -3.48 -15.37 -10.25
N GLU A 133 -2.84 -16.54 -10.19
CA GLU A 133 -1.39 -16.65 -9.96
C GLU A 133 -0.55 -15.83 -10.95
N GLU A 134 -0.98 -15.77 -12.22
CA GLU A 134 -0.32 -15.01 -13.28
C GLU A 134 -0.48 -13.49 -13.14
N ASN A 135 -1.50 -12.99 -12.39
CA ASN A 135 -1.86 -11.58 -12.32
C ASN A 135 -1.62 -10.95 -10.93
N ARG A 136 -1.56 -11.75 -9.87
CA ARG A 136 -1.57 -11.22 -8.51
C ARG A 136 -0.27 -10.55 -8.08
N TYR A 137 0.85 -10.87 -8.73
CA TYR A 137 2.15 -10.30 -8.39
C TYR A 137 2.47 -9.06 -9.21
N TYR A 138 2.97 -8.01 -8.57
CA TYR A 138 3.31 -6.76 -9.24
C TYR A 138 4.46 -6.02 -8.55
N LYS A 139 5.06 -5.06 -9.29
CA LYS A 139 6.05 -4.16 -8.74
C LYS A 139 5.33 -3.00 -8.06
N TYR A 140 5.50 -2.89 -6.78
CA TYR A 140 4.90 -1.81 -6.00
C TYR A 140 5.57 -0.48 -6.32
N ASP A 141 4.76 0.54 -6.59
CA ASP A 141 5.19 1.92 -6.67
C ASP A 141 4.42 2.72 -5.63
N PHE A 142 5.15 3.40 -4.75
CA PHE A 142 4.58 4.10 -3.62
C PHE A 142 3.52 5.15 -4.02
N PHE A 143 3.73 5.85 -5.14
CA PHE A 143 2.81 6.87 -5.62
C PHE A 143 1.78 6.37 -6.64
N TYR A 144 2.16 5.40 -7.48
CA TYR A 144 1.41 5.11 -8.69
C TYR A 144 0.83 3.69 -8.75
N ASP A 145 1.37 2.73 -7.98
CA ASP A 145 0.90 1.34 -8.00
C ASP A 145 0.95 0.71 -6.60
N ASN A 146 0.05 1.16 -5.72
CA ASN A 146 -0.04 0.75 -4.32
C ASN A 146 -1.44 0.22 -3.96
N CYS A 147 -1.70 -0.05 -2.67
CA CYS A 147 -2.99 -0.58 -2.21
C CYS A 147 -4.17 0.36 -2.54
N ALA A 148 -4.00 1.67 -2.40
CA ALA A 148 -5.06 2.63 -2.67
C ALA A 148 -5.26 2.85 -4.18
N THR A 149 -4.17 3.04 -4.94
CA THR A 149 -4.28 3.29 -6.39
C THR A 149 -4.89 2.10 -7.14
N ARG A 150 -4.53 0.86 -6.79
CA ARG A 150 -5.14 -0.33 -7.38
C ARG A 150 -6.62 -0.45 -7.08
N ILE A 151 -7.04 -0.11 -5.86
CA ILE A 151 -8.47 -0.08 -5.50
C ILE A 151 -9.19 1.03 -6.25
N ARG A 152 -8.62 2.24 -6.32
CA ARG A 152 -9.17 3.33 -7.12
C ARG A 152 -9.42 2.89 -8.55
N ASP A 153 -8.42 2.27 -9.17
CA ASP A 153 -8.48 1.92 -10.59
C ASP A 153 -9.49 0.82 -10.88
N ILE A 154 -9.54 -0.24 -10.04
CA ILE A 154 -10.53 -1.32 -10.22
C ILE A 154 -11.97 -0.84 -9.97
N VAL A 155 -12.18 0.09 -9.03
CA VAL A 155 -13.48 0.70 -8.81
C VAL A 155 -13.86 1.56 -10.00
N GLN A 156 -12.97 2.39 -10.53
CA GLN A 156 -13.23 3.18 -11.74
C GLN A 156 -13.53 2.29 -12.96
N GLU A 157 -12.78 1.21 -13.14
CA GLU A 157 -13.02 0.23 -14.22
C GLU A 157 -14.40 -0.42 -14.10
N THR A 158 -14.85 -0.71 -12.87
CA THR A 158 -16.19 -1.24 -12.62
C THR A 158 -17.29 -0.34 -13.15
N TYR A 159 -17.12 0.97 -13.05
CA TYR A 159 -18.04 1.98 -13.56
C TYR A 159 -17.67 2.50 -14.95
N PHE A 160 -16.84 1.80 -15.71
CA PHE A 160 -16.38 2.19 -17.06
C PHE A 160 -15.80 3.61 -17.09
N HIS A 161 -15.08 4.02 -16.04
CA HIS A 161 -14.48 5.34 -15.84
C HIS A 161 -15.50 6.50 -15.85
N GLN A 162 -16.76 6.23 -15.52
CA GLN A 162 -17.85 7.23 -15.48
C GLN A 162 -18.10 7.79 -14.07
N LEU A 163 -17.23 7.48 -13.09
CA LEU A 163 -17.34 8.09 -11.77
C LEU A 163 -16.97 9.57 -11.83
N GLN A 164 -17.86 10.39 -11.26
CA GLN A 164 -17.62 11.81 -11.03
C GLN A 164 -16.94 11.98 -9.68
N LEU A 165 -15.64 12.23 -9.70
CA LEU A 165 -14.83 12.39 -8.49
C LEU A 165 -14.83 13.89 -8.10
N ASP A 166 -15.07 14.17 -6.83
CA ASP A 166 -15.06 15.52 -6.26
C ASP A 166 -13.64 15.91 -5.80
N SER A 167 -13.10 16.95 -6.42
CA SER A 167 -11.78 17.50 -6.08
C SER A 167 -11.84 18.60 -5.00
N SER A 168 -13.00 18.93 -4.46
CA SER A 168 -13.18 20.06 -3.53
C SER A 168 -12.38 19.95 -2.23
N MET A 169 -12.01 18.72 -1.84
CA MET A 169 -11.19 18.48 -0.65
C MET A 169 -9.68 18.51 -0.93
N MET A 170 -9.29 18.50 -2.19
CA MET A 170 -7.88 18.55 -2.57
C MET A 170 -7.39 20.00 -2.50
N PRO A 171 -6.33 20.29 -1.70
CA PRO A 171 -5.74 21.63 -1.69
C PRO A 171 -5.25 22.03 -3.09
N ALA A 172 -5.41 23.31 -3.43
CA ALA A 172 -4.85 23.82 -4.67
C ALA A 172 -3.31 23.72 -4.67
N ASP A 173 -2.75 23.35 -5.80
CA ASP A 173 -1.29 23.32 -6.03
C ASP A 173 -0.47 22.43 -5.07
N VAL A 174 -1.12 21.47 -4.38
CA VAL A 174 -0.44 20.57 -3.44
C VAL A 174 0.50 19.61 -4.19
N THR A 175 1.69 19.40 -3.64
CA THR A 175 2.65 18.40 -4.16
C THR A 175 2.43 17.03 -3.48
N MET A 176 2.93 15.97 -4.13
CA MET A 176 2.89 14.62 -3.55
C MET A 176 3.60 14.58 -2.18
N ARG A 177 4.73 15.29 -2.03
CA ARG A 177 5.46 15.43 -0.76
C ARG A 177 4.61 16.07 0.32
N GLN A 178 3.94 17.16 0.02
CA GLN A 178 3.09 17.86 0.98
C GLN A 178 1.93 17.00 1.49
N LEU A 179 1.45 16.05 0.67
CA LEU A 179 0.41 15.08 1.10
C LEU A 179 0.92 14.08 2.14
N LEU A 180 2.23 13.86 2.24
CA LEU A 180 2.84 12.95 3.21
C LEU A 180 3.08 13.61 4.58
N GLN A 181 3.26 14.92 4.61
CA GLN A 181 3.66 15.65 5.83
C GLN A 181 2.77 15.36 7.05
N PRO A 182 1.42 15.35 6.96
CA PRO A 182 0.57 15.08 8.13
C PRO A 182 0.81 13.72 8.80
N TYR A 183 1.40 12.78 8.07
CA TYR A 183 1.73 11.43 8.57
C TYR A 183 3.13 11.34 9.17
N LEU A 184 3.98 12.34 8.92
CA LEU A 184 5.41 12.36 9.25
C LEU A 184 5.79 13.37 10.31
N ASP A 185 4.89 14.31 10.68
CA ASP A 185 5.13 15.40 11.63
C ASP A 185 5.70 14.91 12.96
N GLU A 186 5.27 13.75 13.46
CA GLU A 186 5.76 13.14 14.69
C GLU A 186 6.94 12.17 14.47
N LYS A 187 7.47 12.06 13.25
CA LYS A 187 8.51 11.10 12.84
C LYS A 187 9.65 11.79 12.06
N PRO A 188 10.36 12.80 12.61
CA PRO A 188 11.26 13.65 11.82
C PRO A 188 12.40 12.93 11.11
N TRP A 189 12.94 11.84 11.68
CA TRP A 189 13.97 11.04 11.02
C TRP A 189 13.42 10.21 9.85
N LEU A 190 12.18 9.73 10.00
CA LEU A 190 11.49 9.02 8.92
C LEU A 190 11.14 10.00 7.79
N ASP A 191 10.66 11.19 8.13
CA ASP A 191 10.39 12.28 7.19
C ASP A 191 11.64 12.62 6.37
N TYR A 192 12.76 12.91 7.05
CA TYR A 192 14.03 13.17 6.40
C TYR A 192 14.49 12.02 5.49
N GLY A 193 14.36 10.77 5.95
CA GLY A 193 14.72 9.60 5.16
C GLY A 193 13.84 9.41 3.93
N ILE A 194 12.53 9.58 4.07
CA ILE A 194 11.55 9.50 2.97
C ILE A 194 11.82 10.61 1.95
N ASP A 195 12.09 11.83 2.41
CA ASP A 195 12.41 12.97 1.55
C ASP A 195 13.62 12.70 0.67
N LEU A 196 14.67 12.10 1.23
CA LEU A 196 15.87 11.73 0.48
C LEU A 196 15.58 10.62 -0.55
N VAL A 197 14.81 9.60 -0.17
CA VAL A 197 14.53 8.44 -1.04
C VAL A 197 13.59 8.80 -2.18
N LEU A 198 12.53 9.56 -1.91
CA LEU A 198 11.53 9.94 -2.91
C LEU A 198 12.07 10.99 -3.90
N GLY A 199 12.97 11.87 -3.46
CA GLY A 199 13.61 12.87 -4.30
C GLY A 199 12.63 13.78 -5.06
N LEU A 200 13.06 14.30 -6.20
CA LEU A 200 12.31 15.25 -7.03
C LEU A 200 10.93 14.77 -7.54
N PRO A 201 10.67 13.48 -7.80
CA PRO A 201 9.34 13.04 -8.21
C PRO A 201 8.24 13.38 -7.19
N ALA A 202 8.58 13.47 -5.89
CA ALA A 202 7.64 13.83 -4.84
C ALA A 202 7.23 15.31 -4.87
N ASP A 203 8.00 16.17 -5.53
CA ASP A 203 7.74 17.62 -5.62
C ASP A 203 6.78 17.98 -6.78
N ARG A 204 6.33 16.99 -7.54
CA ARG A 204 5.33 17.21 -8.59
C ARG A 204 3.97 17.52 -7.97
N ARG A 205 3.22 18.42 -8.63
CA ARG A 205 1.83 18.70 -8.26
C ARG A 205 0.97 17.44 -8.39
N ALA A 206 0.16 17.17 -7.40
CA ALA A 206 -0.75 16.05 -7.42
C ALA A 206 -1.95 16.36 -8.33
N SER A 207 -2.28 15.47 -9.25
CA SER A 207 -3.60 15.42 -9.87
C SER A 207 -4.59 14.79 -8.89
N LEU A 208 -5.90 14.88 -9.15
CA LEU A 208 -6.91 14.22 -8.31
C LEU A 208 -6.67 12.70 -8.22
N ALA A 209 -6.27 12.07 -9.32
CA ALA A 209 -5.91 10.65 -9.31
C ALA A 209 -4.70 10.38 -8.42
N ASN A 210 -3.69 11.26 -8.46
CA ASN A 210 -2.51 11.15 -7.60
C ASN A 210 -2.83 11.46 -6.14
N TYR A 211 -3.73 12.40 -5.85
CA TYR A 211 -4.19 12.69 -4.49
C TYR A 211 -4.71 11.44 -3.77
N MET A 212 -5.39 10.56 -4.50
CA MET A 212 -5.94 9.29 -3.98
C MET A 212 -4.90 8.17 -3.78
N PHE A 213 -3.59 8.44 -3.85
CA PHE A 213 -2.59 7.41 -3.58
C PHE A 213 -2.52 7.00 -2.10
N LEU A 214 -3.01 7.84 -1.21
CA LEU A 214 -3.10 7.55 0.22
C LEU A 214 -4.51 7.06 0.59
N PRO A 215 -4.63 6.06 1.45
CA PRO A 215 -5.90 5.44 1.85
C PRO A 215 -6.94 6.44 2.34
N GLU A 216 -6.56 7.37 3.20
CA GLU A 216 -7.46 8.37 3.77
C GLU A 216 -7.97 9.35 2.70
N TYR A 217 -7.10 9.80 1.80
CA TYR A 217 -7.52 10.73 0.74
C TYR A 217 -8.43 10.03 -0.28
N MET A 218 -8.18 8.76 -0.61
CA MET A 218 -9.09 7.98 -1.44
C MET A 218 -10.45 7.79 -0.76
N HIS A 219 -10.47 7.46 0.53
CA HIS A 219 -11.69 7.37 1.33
C HIS A 219 -12.50 8.67 1.25
N ASN A 220 -11.84 9.82 1.45
CA ASN A 220 -12.49 11.12 1.44
C ASN A 220 -13.06 11.50 0.05
N VAL A 221 -12.36 11.18 -1.03
CA VAL A 221 -12.84 11.39 -2.40
C VAL A 221 -14.03 10.47 -2.70
N PHE A 222 -13.96 9.20 -2.32
CA PHE A 222 -15.03 8.24 -2.56
C PHE A 222 -16.31 8.55 -1.79
N SER A 223 -16.21 9.13 -0.57
CA SER A 223 -17.39 9.55 0.21
C SER A 223 -18.28 10.56 -0.52
N ARG A 224 -17.71 11.33 -1.46
CA ARG A 224 -18.40 12.37 -2.24
C ARG A 224 -18.57 12.03 -3.71
N ALA A 225 -17.91 10.95 -4.17
CA ALA A 225 -17.98 10.52 -5.56
C ALA A 225 -19.41 10.16 -5.96
N LYS A 226 -19.75 10.42 -7.21
CA LYS A 226 -21.06 10.08 -7.80
C LYS A 226 -20.86 9.16 -9.00
N THR A 227 -21.81 8.26 -9.17
CA THR A 227 -21.92 7.43 -10.37
C THR A 227 -22.33 8.27 -11.58
N GLY A 228 -22.22 7.73 -12.79
CA GLY A 228 -22.71 8.38 -14.01
C GLY A 228 -24.20 8.74 -13.96
N GLU A 229 -24.99 8.06 -13.12
CA GLU A 229 -26.39 8.35 -12.86
C GLU A 229 -26.61 9.46 -11.79
N GLY A 230 -25.55 10.01 -11.24
CA GLY A 230 -25.62 11.06 -10.20
C GLY A 230 -25.87 10.55 -8.78
N LYS A 231 -25.95 9.24 -8.55
CA LYS A 231 -26.06 8.64 -7.21
C LYS A 231 -24.71 8.67 -6.50
N LEU A 232 -24.70 8.80 -5.16
CA LEU A 232 -23.47 8.66 -4.39
C LEU A 232 -22.89 7.25 -4.57
N LEU A 233 -21.55 7.17 -4.73
CA LEU A 233 -20.81 5.92 -4.79
C LEU A 233 -20.91 5.14 -3.47
N VAL A 234 -20.88 5.84 -2.34
CA VAL A 234 -20.98 5.26 -1.00
C VAL A 234 -22.41 5.33 -0.51
N LYS A 235 -23.00 4.16 -0.20
CA LYS A 235 -24.34 4.01 0.34
C LYS A 235 -24.41 4.25 1.85
N SER A 236 -23.40 3.79 2.57
CA SER A 236 -23.30 3.93 4.02
C SER A 236 -21.87 3.80 4.48
N GLU A 237 -21.58 4.43 5.60
CA GLU A 237 -20.28 4.37 6.26
C GLU A 237 -20.45 3.88 7.71
N ARG A 238 -19.47 3.16 8.21
CA ARG A 238 -19.36 2.84 9.62
C ARG A 238 -17.93 2.88 10.10
N ASN A 239 -17.74 3.37 11.30
CA ASN A 239 -16.47 3.28 12.01
C ASN A 239 -16.42 1.94 12.77
N ILE A 240 -15.29 1.28 12.67
CA ILE A 240 -14.97 0.08 13.44
C ILE A 240 -13.94 0.53 14.48
N PRO A 241 -14.40 0.95 15.66
CA PRO A 241 -13.53 1.51 16.69
C PRO A 241 -12.62 0.44 17.25
N GLN A 242 -11.37 0.79 17.40
CA GLN A 242 -10.41 0.07 18.21
C GLN A 242 -10.21 0.85 19.50
N THR A 243 -9.83 0.21 20.58
CA THR A 243 -9.41 0.96 21.77
C THR A 243 -8.11 1.69 21.42
N PRO A 244 -8.14 3.02 21.22
CA PRO A 244 -6.93 3.71 20.80
C PRO A 244 -5.87 3.56 21.90
N MET A 245 -4.63 3.37 21.52
CA MET A 245 -3.54 3.58 22.45
C MET A 245 -3.61 5.02 22.90
N LYS A 246 -3.48 5.24 24.22
CA LYS A 246 -3.27 6.57 24.76
C LYS A 246 -1.92 7.04 24.22
N LYS A 247 -1.94 7.76 23.10
CA LYS A 247 -0.72 8.37 22.57
C LYS A 247 -0.23 9.38 23.61
N GLU A 248 0.95 9.12 24.16
CA GLU A 248 1.66 10.17 24.86
C GLU A 248 2.01 11.25 23.83
N PRO A 249 1.78 12.55 24.15
CA PRO A 249 2.13 13.61 23.22
C PRO A 249 3.62 13.53 22.88
N PHE A 250 3.94 13.51 21.59
CA PHE A 250 5.31 13.52 21.10
C PHE A 250 6.04 14.73 21.64
N LYS A 251 7.05 14.49 22.49
CA LYS A 251 7.94 15.53 23.03
C LYS A 251 9.30 15.39 22.34
N PRO A 252 9.53 16.13 21.26
CA PRO A 252 10.77 15.99 20.49
C PRO A 252 11.97 16.42 21.34
N SER A 253 12.94 15.52 21.49
CA SER A 253 14.27 15.87 21.98
C SER A 253 15.09 16.57 20.89
N PRO A 254 16.19 17.27 21.21
CA PRO A 254 17.08 17.83 20.18
C PRO A 254 17.61 16.76 19.19
N LEU A 255 17.80 15.53 19.66
CA LEU A 255 18.27 14.40 18.82
C LEU A 255 17.19 13.87 17.87
N ASP A 256 15.92 14.14 18.15
CA ASP A 256 14.81 13.79 17.24
C ASP A 256 14.69 14.77 16.06
N ARG A 257 15.50 15.82 16.04
CA ARG A 257 15.50 16.85 14.98
C ARG A 257 16.71 16.70 14.09
N PRO A 258 16.61 16.11 12.88
CA PRO A 258 17.73 15.89 11.98
C PRO A 258 18.54 17.16 11.71
N PHE A 259 17.86 18.29 11.50
CA PHE A 259 18.51 19.58 11.28
C PHE A 259 19.42 19.99 12.44
N LEU A 260 18.98 19.87 13.70
CA LEU A 260 19.80 20.21 14.85
C LEU A 260 21.01 19.29 15.00
N VAL A 261 20.82 18.00 14.71
CA VAL A 261 21.94 17.04 14.71
C VAL A 261 22.97 17.40 13.64
N MET A 262 22.52 17.77 12.42
CA MET A 262 23.42 18.22 11.36
C MET A 262 24.15 19.53 11.73
N CYS A 263 23.45 20.49 12.33
CA CYS A 263 24.08 21.71 12.84
C CYS A 263 25.14 21.40 13.91
N PHE A 264 24.89 20.45 14.81
CA PHE A 264 25.83 20.03 15.83
C PHE A 264 27.06 19.36 15.22
N VAL A 265 26.90 18.48 14.25
CA VAL A 265 28.00 17.86 13.51
C VAL A 265 28.83 18.92 12.77
N ALA A 266 28.18 19.89 12.12
CA ALA A 266 28.86 21.00 11.46
C ALA A 266 29.66 21.86 12.44
N LEU A 267 29.10 22.15 13.63
CA LEU A 267 29.78 22.89 14.69
C LEU A 267 31.04 22.15 15.18
N ILE A 268 30.95 20.82 15.40
CA ILE A 268 32.13 20.01 15.77
C ILE A 268 33.18 20.09 14.66
N GLY A 269 32.78 20.01 13.38
CA GLY A 269 33.66 20.18 12.24
C GLY A 269 34.39 21.51 12.26
N LEU A 270 33.67 22.61 12.49
CA LEU A 270 34.28 23.95 12.58
C LEU A 270 35.24 24.05 13.78
N LEU A 271 34.85 23.56 14.96
CA LEU A 271 35.73 23.59 16.14
C LEU A 271 36.98 22.71 15.95
N SER A 272 36.89 21.63 15.18
CA SER A 272 38.02 20.74 14.92
C SER A 272 39.12 21.44 14.13
N MET A 273 38.79 22.47 13.35
CA MET A 273 39.74 23.26 12.55
C MET A 273 40.73 24.07 13.42
N ALA A 274 40.44 24.24 14.71
CA ALA A 274 41.34 24.93 15.64
C ALA A 274 42.68 24.19 15.86
N ASN A 275 42.73 22.88 15.57
CA ASN A 275 43.92 22.06 15.73
C ASN A 275 44.07 21.08 14.54
N PRO A 276 45.20 21.05 13.83
CA PRO A 276 45.37 20.19 12.66
C PRO A 276 45.24 18.70 12.92
N ARG A 277 45.42 18.23 14.18
CA ARG A 277 45.23 16.82 14.54
C ARG A 277 43.75 16.50 14.67
N THR A 278 42.98 17.32 15.39
CA THR A 278 41.53 17.15 15.56
C THR A 278 40.79 17.29 14.23
N GLU A 279 41.20 18.25 13.42
CA GLU A 279 40.69 18.45 12.07
C GLU A 279 40.84 17.17 11.20
N ARG A 280 42.05 16.64 11.14
CA ARG A 280 42.35 15.44 10.35
C ARG A 280 41.49 14.22 10.84
N VAL A 281 41.37 14.03 12.14
CA VAL A 281 40.59 12.93 12.71
C VAL A 281 39.12 13.10 12.36
N PHE A 282 38.55 14.31 12.58
CA PHE A 282 37.16 14.59 12.29
C PHE A 282 36.81 14.34 10.82
N TYR A 283 37.57 14.98 9.90
CA TYR A 283 37.27 14.81 8.48
C TYR A 283 37.55 13.41 7.96
N SER A 284 38.56 12.71 8.47
CA SER A 284 38.78 11.31 8.10
C SER A 284 37.58 10.44 8.52
N LEU A 285 37.07 10.61 9.74
CA LEU A 285 35.90 9.86 10.23
C LEU A 285 34.62 10.25 9.45
N PHE A 286 34.41 11.55 9.24
CA PHE A 286 33.26 12.06 8.53
C PHE A 286 33.19 11.52 7.08
N TRP A 287 34.30 11.61 6.34
CA TRP A 287 34.36 11.09 4.97
C TRP A 287 34.31 9.56 4.91
N PHE A 288 34.84 8.88 5.93
CA PHE A 288 34.72 7.42 6.03
C PHE A 288 33.24 7.01 6.19
N VAL A 289 32.51 7.66 7.09
CA VAL A 289 31.07 7.36 7.31
C VAL A 289 30.26 7.68 6.06
N LEU A 290 30.49 8.85 5.43
CA LEU A 290 29.80 9.20 4.18
C LEU A 290 30.17 8.26 3.03
N GLY A 291 31.42 7.86 2.92
CA GLY A 291 31.87 6.90 1.91
C GLY A 291 31.24 5.53 2.10
N LEU A 292 31.12 5.07 3.35
CA LEU A 292 30.44 3.82 3.68
C LEU A 292 28.93 3.90 3.33
N ALA A 293 28.28 5.01 3.66
CA ALA A 293 26.89 5.24 3.29
C ALA A 293 26.69 5.25 1.76
N GLY A 294 27.60 5.96 1.04
CA GLY A 294 27.60 5.97 -0.43
C GLY A 294 27.83 4.59 -1.04
N LEU A 295 28.73 3.78 -0.46
CA LEU A 295 28.95 2.39 -0.89
C LEU A 295 27.70 1.53 -0.70
N VAL A 296 27.02 1.65 0.45
CA VAL A 296 25.76 0.94 0.70
C VAL A 296 24.71 1.33 -0.34
N ILE A 297 24.53 2.63 -0.60
CA ILE A 297 23.60 3.11 -1.64
C ILE A 297 23.99 2.56 -3.01
N ALA A 298 25.27 2.61 -3.39
CA ALA A 298 25.73 2.05 -4.66
C ALA A 298 25.43 0.55 -4.78
N LEU A 299 25.71 -0.24 -3.73
CA LEU A 299 25.39 -1.68 -3.72
C LEU A 299 23.88 -1.97 -3.79
N LEU A 300 23.03 -1.03 -3.38
CA LEU A 300 21.58 -1.16 -3.49
C LEU A 300 21.07 -0.79 -4.89
N LEU A 301 21.76 0.08 -5.63
CA LEU A 301 21.38 0.52 -6.98
C LEU A 301 21.83 -0.45 -8.08
N PHE A 302 22.91 -1.20 -7.88
CA PHE A 302 23.48 -2.19 -8.81
C PHE A 302 23.30 -3.63 -8.33
#